data_1bbb3f7e0b02e0f605a659967edabdd2
#
_entry.id   1bbb3f7e0b02e0f605a659967edabdd2
#
_cell.length_a   1.000
_cell.length_b   1.000
_cell.length_c   1.000
_cell.angle_alpha   90.00
_cell.angle_beta   90.00
_cell.angle_gamma   90.00
#
_symmetry.space_group_name_H-M   'P 1'
#
loop_
_entity.id
_entity.type
_entity.pdbx_description
1 polymer ?
#
loop_
_entity_poly.entity_id
_entity_poly.type
_entity_poly.pdbx_seq_one_letter_code
_entity_poly.pdbx_strand_id
1 'polypeptide(L)'
;RKVWLNEIIEYIKVKIENNQEINLNFICTHNSRRSHLGQIWLQMAAAYYEVELVKAYSGGTEETAFNPRAVAALQRAGFAVREGIGGNPKYEISSDLHTLRIVSFSKKYDNLENPKKHFCAVMTCSEADEACPIIFGADLRVKLFYEDPKSADGTDYEVNTYDERCFQIATEMFHVMKKVFMKLQKIK
;
A
#
# COMPACT_ATOMS: atom_id res chain seq x y z
N ARG A 1 16.35 -5.65 1.92
CA ARG A 1 15.10 -5.31 1.20
C ARG A 1 14.49 -6.51 0.50
N LYS A 2 15.26 -7.26 -0.29
CA LYS A 2 14.75 -8.46 -0.99
C LYS A 2 14.12 -9.50 -0.06
N VAL A 3 14.62 -9.67 1.16
CA VAL A 3 14.07 -10.59 2.16
C VAL A 3 12.62 -10.24 2.47
N TRP A 4 12.33 -8.97 2.75
CA TRP A 4 10.99 -8.49 3.09
C TRP A 4 10.00 -8.62 1.93
N LEU A 5 10.44 -8.32 0.70
CA LEU A 5 9.61 -8.53 -0.50
C LEU A 5 9.32 -10.01 -0.72
N ASN A 6 10.30 -10.90 -0.47
CA ASN A 6 10.09 -12.34 -0.57
C ASN A 6 9.11 -12.87 0.48
N GLU A 7 9.11 -12.34 1.71
CA GLU A 7 8.11 -12.70 2.72
C GLU A 7 6.68 -12.37 2.27
N ILE A 8 6.48 -11.19 1.67
CA ILE A 8 5.18 -10.81 1.10
C ILE A 8 4.80 -11.75 -0.05
N ILE A 9 5.74 -12.05 -0.95
CA ILE A 9 5.51 -12.97 -2.08
C ILE A 9 5.09 -14.35 -1.57
N GLU A 10 5.81 -14.92 -0.60
CA GLU A 10 5.51 -16.24 -0.05
C GLU A 10 4.17 -16.23 0.70
N TYR A 11 3.87 -15.18 1.46
CA TYR A 11 2.55 -15.03 2.11
C TYR A 11 1.41 -15.10 1.09
N ILE A 12 1.51 -14.33 0.00
CA ILE A 12 0.49 -14.32 -1.06
C ILE A 12 0.36 -15.70 -1.71
N LYS A 13 1.49 -16.36 -2.02
CA LYS A 13 1.48 -17.70 -2.64
C LYS A 13 0.82 -18.74 -1.75
N VAL A 14 1.17 -18.78 -0.47
CA VAL A 14 0.57 -19.71 0.51
C VAL A 14 -0.94 -19.51 0.62
N LYS A 15 -1.40 -18.24 0.62
CA LYS A 15 -2.84 -17.93 0.64
C LYS A 15 -3.55 -18.41 -0.63
N ILE A 16 -2.93 -18.24 -1.80
CA ILE A 16 -3.46 -18.74 -3.07
C ILE A 16 -3.55 -20.28 -3.06
N GLU A 17 -2.49 -20.97 -2.67
CA GLU A 17 -2.43 -22.44 -2.62
C GLU A 17 -3.49 -23.02 -1.68
N ASN A 18 -3.85 -22.31 -0.62
CA ASN A 18 -4.89 -22.71 0.34
C ASN A 18 -6.29 -22.15 0.01
N ASN A 19 -6.46 -21.50 -1.12
CA ASN A 19 -7.72 -20.84 -1.54
C ASN A 19 -8.29 -19.89 -0.47
N GLN A 20 -7.41 -19.08 0.15
CA GLN A 20 -7.74 -18.12 1.20
C GLN A 20 -7.76 -16.69 0.68
N GLU A 21 -8.49 -15.81 1.36
CA GLU A 21 -8.42 -14.36 1.10
C GLU A 21 -7.01 -13.82 1.36
N ILE A 22 -6.60 -12.89 0.51
CA ILE A 22 -5.27 -12.29 0.54
C ILE A 22 -5.41 -10.82 0.89
N ASN A 23 -5.23 -10.49 2.15
CA ASN A 23 -5.35 -9.13 2.68
C ASN A 23 -3.97 -8.61 3.10
N LEU A 24 -3.58 -7.44 2.60
CA LEU A 24 -2.36 -6.74 3.02
C LEU A 24 -2.73 -5.34 3.53
N ASN A 25 -2.32 -5.01 4.75
CA ASN A 25 -2.54 -3.70 5.35
C ASN A 25 -1.19 -2.96 5.49
N PHE A 26 -1.00 -1.89 4.72
CA PHE A 26 0.17 -1.04 4.78
C PHE A 26 0.02 -0.04 5.93
N ILE A 27 0.98 -0.02 6.84
CA ILE A 27 0.89 0.74 8.09
C ILE A 27 2.08 1.70 8.20
N CYS A 28 1.79 2.99 8.41
CA CYS A 28 2.76 4.01 8.81
C CYS A 28 2.23 4.77 10.05
N THR A 29 2.91 5.82 10.48
CA THR A 29 2.44 6.58 11.65
C THR A 29 1.10 7.27 11.39
N HIS A 30 1.01 8.13 10.37
CA HIS A 30 -0.14 9.03 10.19
C HIS A 30 -1.16 8.57 9.13
N ASN A 31 -0.95 7.43 8.46
CA ASN A 31 -1.70 7.04 7.25
C ASN A 31 -1.90 8.22 6.29
N SER A 32 -0.78 8.85 5.93
CA SER A 32 -0.80 10.10 5.16
C SER A 32 -0.07 10.02 3.82
N ARG A 33 0.98 9.19 3.69
CA ARG A 33 1.83 9.10 2.50
C ARG A 33 2.14 7.65 2.14
N ARG A 34 3.17 7.06 2.77
CA ARG A 34 3.78 5.75 2.43
C ARG A 34 2.80 4.60 2.42
N SER A 35 1.92 4.52 3.41
CA SER A 35 0.90 3.46 3.50
C SER A 35 -0.16 3.56 2.40
N HIS A 36 -0.60 4.77 2.04
CA HIS A 36 -1.51 4.96 0.91
C HIS A 36 -0.86 4.57 -0.42
N LEU A 37 0.38 5.01 -0.65
CA LEU A 37 1.13 4.63 -1.85
C LEU A 37 1.28 3.10 -1.95
N GLY A 38 1.59 2.42 -0.82
CA GLY A 38 1.66 0.96 -0.76
C GLY A 38 0.35 0.27 -1.12
N GLN A 39 -0.75 0.71 -0.53
CA GLN A 39 -2.10 0.21 -0.84
C GLN A 39 -2.42 0.34 -2.33
N ILE A 40 -2.28 1.56 -2.86
CA ILE A 40 -2.70 1.89 -4.23
C ILE A 40 -1.86 1.13 -5.25
N TRP A 41 -0.53 1.12 -5.09
CA TRP A 41 0.35 0.44 -6.02
C TRP A 41 0.26 -1.09 -5.95
N LEU A 42 0.03 -1.68 -4.77
CA LEU A 42 -0.22 -3.13 -4.72
C LEU A 42 -1.52 -3.49 -5.41
N GLN A 43 -2.60 -2.72 -5.20
CA GLN A 43 -3.88 -2.97 -5.86
C GLN A 43 -3.78 -2.78 -7.38
N MET A 44 -3.02 -1.76 -7.84
CA MET A 44 -2.75 -1.55 -9.26
C MET A 44 -1.94 -2.70 -9.86
N ALA A 45 -0.90 -3.16 -9.19
CA ALA A 45 -0.09 -4.28 -9.65
C ALA A 45 -0.90 -5.58 -9.68
N ALA A 46 -1.77 -5.81 -8.70
CA ALA A 46 -2.67 -6.95 -8.67
C ALA A 46 -3.65 -6.94 -9.86
N ALA A 47 -4.24 -5.79 -10.16
CA ALA A 47 -5.11 -5.60 -11.32
C ALA A 47 -4.36 -5.83 -12.65
N TYR A 48 -3.14 -5.29 -12.78
CA TYR A 48 -2.29 -5.46 -13.96
C TYR A 48 -1.97 -6.93 -14.26
N TYR A 49 -1.70 -7.73 -13.23
CA TYR A 49 -1.40 -9.16 -13.38
C TYR A 49 -2.64 -10.05 -13.25
N GLU A 50 -3.84 -9.47 -13.18
CA GLU A 50 -5.12 -10.20 -13.08
C GLU A 50 -5.17 -11.16 -11.87
N VAL A 51 -4.58 -10.74 -10.74
CA VAL A 51 -4.61 -11.48 -9.47
C VAL A 51 -5.68 -10.87 -8.56
N GLU A 52 -6.94 -11.12 -8.89
CA GLU A 52 -8.12 -10.45 -8.29
C GLU A 52 -8.32 -10.74 -6.79
N LEU A 53 -7.75 -11.83 -6.26
CA LEU A 53 -7.89 -12.23 -4.86
C LEU A 53 -7.13 -11.32 -3.88
N VAL A 54 -6.20 -10.47 -4.36
CA VAL A 54 -5.40 -9.59 -3.53
C VAL A 54 -6.17 -8.31 -3.22
N LYS A 55 -6.35 -8.05 -1.92
CA LYS A 55 -6.95 -6.83 -1.39
C LYS A 55 -5.91 -6.05 -0.59
N ALA A 56 -5.70 -4.80 -0.95
CA ALA A 56 -4.77 -3.90 -0.29
C ALA A 56 -5.51 -2.84 0.52
N TYR A 57 -5.00 -2.59 1.72
CA TYR A 57 -5.53 -1.63 2.69
C TYR A 57 -4.43 -0.71 3.17
N SER A 58 -4.80 0.39 3.80
CA SER A 58 -3.85 1.26 4.49
C SER A 58 -4.37 1.70 5.86
N GLY A 59 -3.44 1.99 6.76
CA GLY A 59 -3.76 2.51 8.07
C GLY A 59 -2.55 3.21 8.72
N GLY A 60 -2.80 3.88 9.81
CA GLY A 60 -1.79 4.49 10.65
C GLY A 60 -1.90 4.07 12.10
N THR A 61 -0.89 4.37 12.90
CA THR A 61 -1.01 4.38 14.35
C THR A 61 -1.88 5.55 14.80
N GLU A 62 -1.90 6.60 13.95
CA GLU A 62 -2.71 7.80 14.09
C GLU A 62 -3.52 8.04 12.80
N GLU A 63 -4.60 8.82 12.94
CA GLU A 63 -5.40 9.30 11.83
C GLU A 63 -5.13 10.79 11.61
N THR A 64 -4.93 11.20 10.36
CA THR A 64 -4.73 12.59 9.96
C THR A 64 -5.49 12.93 8.68
N ALA A 65 -4.78 13.00 7.54
CA ALA A 65 -5.35 13.13 6.20
C ALA A 65 -4.39 12.55 5.17
N PHE A 66 -4.91 12.11 4.01
CA PHE A 66 -4.08 11.75 2.87
C PHE A 66 -3.36 13.01 2.36
N ASN A 67 -2.04 12.99 2.34
CA ASN A 67 -1.23 14.16 2.01
C ASN A 67 -1.39 14.58 0.54
N PRO A 68 -1.72 15.85 0.24
CA PRO A 68 -1.96 16.30 -1.13
C PRO A 68 -0.75 16.17 -2.05
N ARG A 69 0.49 16.21 -1.53
CA ARG A 69 1.70 15.97 -2.31
C ARG A 69 1.82 14.51 -2.76
N ALA A 70 1.43 13.57 -1.90
CA ALA A 70 1.39 12.16 -2.27
C ALA A 70 0.27 11.88 -3.27
N VAL A 71 -0.88 12.56 -3.14
CA VAL A 71 -1.96 12.55 -4.14
C VAL A 71 -1.46 13.08 -5.48
N ALA A 72 -0.77 14.23 -5.49
CA ALA A 72 -0.20 14.80 -6.70
C ALA A 72 0.83 13.89 -7.39
N ALA A 73 1.63 13.15 -6.60
CA ALA A 73 2.57 12.15 -7.15
C ALA A 73 1.82 11.00 -7.85
N LEU A 74 0.69 10.53 -7.30
CA LEU A 74 -0.16 9.53 -7.97
C LEU A 74 -0.77 10.08 -9.27
N GLN A 75 -1.21 11.33 -9.28
CA GLN A 75 -1.73 11.97 -10.48
C GLN A 75 -0.66 12.07 -11.58
N ARG A 76 0.57 12.46 -11.23
CA ARG A 76 1.71 12.48 -12.19
C ARG A 76 2.07 11.06 -12.65
N ALA A 77 1.83 10.05 -11.83
CA ALA A 77 2.00 8.64 -12.20
C ALA A 77 0.85 8.07 -13.05
N GLY A 78 -0.16 8.88 -13.40
CA GLY A 78 -1.23 8.52 -14.32
C GLY A 78 -2.55 8.08 -13.67
N PHE A 79 -2.70 8.20 -12.35
CA PHE A 79 -3.99 7.96 -11.71
C PHE A 79 -4.92 9.17 -11.85
N ALA A 80 -6.20 8.91 -12.14
CA ALA A 80 -7.25 9.90 -11.95
C ALA A 80 -7.66 9.90 -10.46
N VAL A 81 -7.67 11.08 -9.85
CA VAL A 81 -7.97 11.23 -8.42
C VAL A 81 -9.06 12.28 -8.24
N ARG A 82 -10.15 11.88 -7.59
CA ARG A 82 -11.24 12.78 -7.17
C ARG A 82 -11.22 12.89 -5.65
N GLU A 83 -11.11 14.12 -5.18
CA GLU A 83 -11.12 14.45 -3.75
C GLU A 83 -12.55 14.64 -3.26
N GLY A 84 -12.85 14.08 -2.08
CA GLY A 84 -14.08 14.34 -1.34
C GLY A 84 -14.03 15.67 -0.57
N ILE A 85 -14.95 15.85 0.37
CA ILE A 85 -15.07 17.08 1.17
C ILE A 85 -14.67 16.78 2.62
N GLY A 86 -14.08 17.76 3.32
CA GLY A 86 -13.78 17.70 4.75
C GLY A 86 -12.29 17.75 5.07
N GLY A 87 -11.98 17.72 6.38
CA GLY A 87 -10.59 17.77 6.88
C GLY A 87 -9.79 16.48 6.69
N ASN A 88 -10.49 15.35 6.52
CA ASN A 88 -9.93 14.05 6.13
C ASN A 88 -10.80 13.47 5.00
N PRO A 89 -10.68 14.04 3.78
CA PRO A 89 -11.53 13.67 2.67
C PRO A 89 -11.27 12.25 2.19
N LYS A 90 -12.31 11.59 1.70
CA LYS A 90 -12.17 10.34 0.94
C LYS A 90 -11.75 10.67 -0.48
N TYR A 91 -10.69 10.04 -0.93
CA TYR A 91 -10.19 10.13 -2.30
C TYR A 91 -10.65 8.92 -3.10
N GLU A 92 -11.31 9.15 -4.22
CA GLU A 92 -11.60 8.13 -5.22
C GLU A 92 -10.44 8.10 -6.22
N ILE A 93 -9.72 7.01 -6.27
CA ILE A 93 -8.54 6.83 -7.13
C ILE A 93 -8.89 5.78 -8.18
N SER A 94 -8.67 6.12 -9.44
CA SER A 94 -8.97 5.22 -10.55
C SER A 94 -7.85 5.22 -11.60
N SER A 95 -7.85 4.15 -12.40
CA SER A 95 -7.01 4.03 -13.59
C SER A 95 -7.84 3.38 -14.68
N ASP A 96 -7.84 3.98 -15.87
CA ASP A 96 -8.57 3.45 -17.02
C ASP A 96 -7.89 2.21 -17.63
N LEU A 97 -6.59 2.03 -17.35
CA LEU A 97 -5.80 0.93 -17.89
C LEU A 97 -6.29 -0.45 -17.41
N HIS A 98 -6.85 -0.55 -16.19
CA HIS A 98 -7.24 -1.83 -15.58
C HIS A 98 -8.56 -1.76 -14.79
N THR A 99 -9.45 -0.84 -15.11
CA THR A 99 -10.77 -0.68 -14.42
C THR A 99 -10.62 -0.60 -12.89
N LEU A 100 -9.51 -0.05 -12.42
CA LEU A 100 -9.18 0.06 -11.01
C LEU A 100 -9.99 1.20 -10.37
N ARG A 101 -10.60 0.92 -9.21
CA ARG A 101 -11.24 1.93 -8.36
C ARG A 101 -10.93 1.66 -6.90
N ILE A 102 -10.35 2.62 -6.22
CA ILE A 102 -9.97 2.54 -4.81
C ILE A 102 -10.53 3.77 -4.09
N VAL A 103 -11.14 3.57 -2.93
CA VAL A 103 -11.43 4.66 -2.00
C VAL A 103 -10.36 4.66 -0.93
N SER A 104 -9.69 5.79 -0.74
CA SER A 104 -8.60 5.93 0.22
C SER A 104 -8.76 7.20 1.06
N PHE A 105 -8.59 7.07 2.37
CA PHE A 105 -8.62 8.18 3.33
C PHE A 105 -7.79 7.78 4.55
N SER A 106 -7.33 8.76 5.32
CA SER A 106 -6.54 8.48 6.51
C SER A 106 -7.40 7.82 7.59
N LYS A 107 -6.90 6.75 8.17
CA LYS A 107 -7.58 5.99 9.24
C LYS A 107 -6.57 5.19 10.05
N LYS A 108 -6.93 4.82 11.25
CA LYS A 108 -6.12 3.89 12.04
C LYS A 108 -6.07 2.52 11.39
N TYR A 109 -4.98 1.77 11.62
CA TYR A 109 -4.78 0.45 11.02
C TYR A 109 -5.85 -0.58 11.42
N ASP A 110 -6.48 -0.37 12.59
CA ASP A 110 -7.56 -1.18 13.14
C ASP A 110 -8.96 -0.61 12.87
N ASN A 111 -9.10 0.35 11.94
CA ASN A 111 -10.39 0.88 11.50
C ASN A 111 -11.30 -0.23 10.96
N LEU A 112 -12.63 -0.04 11.04
CA LEU A 112 -13.62 -1.03 10.59
C LEU A 112 -13.55 -1.38 9.10
N GLU A 113 -13.02 -0.48 8.27
CA GLU A 113 -12.82 -0.72 6.85
C GLU A 113 -11.54 -1.55 6.55
N ASN A 114 -10.71 -1.84 7.55
CA ASN A 114 -9.50 -2.64 7.43
C ASN A 114 -9.74 -4.08 7.96
N PRO A 115 -8.98 -5.07 7.48
CA PRO A 115 -9.10 -6.45 7.94
C PRO A 115 -8.76 -6.57 9.43
N LYS A 116 -9.59 -7.32 10.17
CA LYS A 116 -9.41 -7.55 11.62
C LYS A 116 -8.54 -8.77 11.93
N LYS A 117 -8.44 -9.70 10.99
CA LYS A 117 -7.69 -10.95 11.11
C LYS A 117 -7.28 -11.46 9.73
N HIS A 118 -6.32 -12.38 9.72
CA HIS A 118 -5.86 -13.05 8.50
C HIS A 118 -5.35 -12.07 7.44
N PHE A 119 -4.41 -11.21 7.81
CA PHE A 119 -3.77 -10.26 6.91
C PHE A 119 -2.26 -10.18 7.14
N CYS A 120 -1.54 -9.71 6.13
CA CYS A 120 -0.15 -9.29 6.25
C CYS A 120 -0.10 -7.81 6.64
N ALA A 121 0.50 -7.50 7.78
CA ALA A 121 0.81 -6.13 8.19
C ALA A 121 2.15 -5.71 7.59
N VAL A 122 2.14 -4.77 6.66
CA VAL A 122 3.34 -4.22 6.02
C VAL A 122 3.70 -2.89 6.68
N MET A 123 4.68 -2.92 7.59
CA MET A 123 5.16 -1.72 8.28
C MET A 123 6.00 -0.89 7.32
N THR A 124 5.56 0.34 7.03
CA THR A 124 6.20 1.19 6.02
C THR A 124 7.12 2.26 6.61
N CYS A 125 7.24 2.32 7.93
CA CYS A 125 8.20 3.17 8.66
C CYS A 125 8.59 2.56 10.01
N SER A 126 9.77 2.93 10.50
CA SER A 126 10.32 2.48 11.79
C SER A 126 9.48 2.95 12.97
N GLU A 127 8.99 4.18 12.94
CA GLU A 127 8.22 4.77 14.02
C GLU A 127 6.92 4.00 14.29
N ALA A 128 6.20 3.61 13.23
CA ALA A 128 5.00 2.77 13.38
C ALA A 128 5.35 1.35 13.81
N ASP A 129 6.50 0.83 13.36
CA ASP A 129 7.00 -0.49 13.75
C ASP A 129 7.34 -0.56 15.25
N GLU A 130 7.96 0.47 15.78
CA GLU A 130 8.31 0.59 17.18
C GLU A 130 7.07 0.85 18.06
N ALA A 131 6.16 1.73 17.61
CA ALA A 131 4.94 2.06 18.35
C ALA A 131 3.96 0.88 18.45
N CYS A 132 3.98 -0.03 17.46
CA CYS A 132 3.09 -1.19 17.39
C CYS A 132 3.88 -2.49 17.19
N PRO A 133 4.57 -2.98 18.24
CA PRO A 133 5.36 -4.22 18.14
C PRO A 133 4.49 -5.44 17.85
N ILE A 134 3.21 -5.40 18.21
CA ILE A 134 2.23 -6.46 17.95
C ILE A 134 1.06 -5.84 17.19
N ILE A 135 0.73 -6.43 16.04
CA ILE A 135 -0.47 -6.10 15.27
C ILE A 135 -1.45 -7.27 15.41
N PHE A 136 -2.47 -7.07 16.24
CA PHE A 136 -3.45 -8.13 16.49
C PHE A 136 -4.19 -8.55 15.23
N GLY A 137 -4.31 -9.86 15.05
CA GLY A 137 -4.98 -10.47 13.89
C GLY A 137 -4.13 -10.58 12.64
N ALA A 138 -2.92 -10.02 12.61
CA ALA A 138 -2.00 -10.23 11.50
C ALA A 138 -1.41 -11.65 11.53
N ASP A 139 -1.42 -12.35 10.39
CA ASP A 139 -0.74 -13.63 10.23
C ASP A 139 0.77 -13.44 10.02
N LEU A 140 1.14 -12.31 9.42
CA LEU A 140 2.52 -11.94 9.14
C LEU A 140 2.71 -10.43 9.35
N ARG A 141 3.89 -10.04 9.84
CA ARG A 141 4.30 -8.66 10.00
C ARG A 141 5.65 -8.45 9.31
N VAL A 142 5.68 -7.60 8.28
CA VAL A 142 6.85 -7.37 7.43
C VAL A 142 7.35 -5.93 7.58
N LYS A 143 8.66 -5.75 7.73
CA LYS A 143 9.32 -4.44 7.88
C LYS A 143 9.80 -3.90 6.53
N LEU A 144 8.89 -3.34 5.74
CA LEU A 144 9.20 -2.77 4.43
C LEU A 144 9.29 -1.24 4.51
N PHE A 145 10.26 -0.72 5.23
CA PHE A 145 10.39 0.72 5.49
C PHE A 145 10.76 1.52 4.24
N TYR A 146 10.20 2.71 4.16
CA TYR A 146 10.48 3.73 3.15
C TYR A 146 10.85 5.05 3.82
N GLU A 147 11.82 5.75 3.25
CA GLU A 147 12.12 7.12 3.64
C GLU A 147 10.88 8.01 3.49
N ASP A 148 10.60 8.87 4.47
CA ASP A 148 9.47 9.79 4.38
C ASP A 148 9.79 10.94 3.42
N PRO A 149 9.03 11.14 2.33
CA PRO A 149 9.25 12.25 1.42
C PRO A 149 8.99 13.62 2.08
N LYS A 150 8.37 13.64 3.28
CA LYS A 150 8.13 14.86 4.06
C LYS A 150 9.40 15.68 4.31
N SER A 151 10.56 15.04 4.37
CA SER A 151 11.84 15.75 4.57
C SER A 151 12.14 16.79 3.49
N ALA A 152 11.51 16.66 2.31
CA ALA A 152 11.65 17.60 1.21
C ALA A 152 10.53 18.66 1.11
N ASP A 153 9.54 18.63 2.03
CA ASP A 153 8.40 19.55 1.99
C ASP A 153 8.87 21.02 1.98
N GLY A 154 8.39 21.81 1.02
CA GLY A 154 8.72 23.24 0.86
C GLY A 154 10.10 23.52 0.27
N THR A 155 10.82 22.51 -0.24
CA THR A 155 12.09 22.68 -0.94
C THR A 155 11.94 22.49 -2.45
N ASP A 156 12.97 22.89 -3.24
CA ASP A 156 13.00 22.65 -4.69
C ASP A 156 13.02 21.15 -5.06
N TYR A 157 13.31 20.27 -4.12
CA TYR A 157 13.35 18.82 -4.28
C TYR A 157 12.04 18.13 -3.97
N GLU A 158 11.00 18.86 -3.49
CA GLU A 158 9.73 18.29 -3.01
C GLU A 158 9.10 17.37 -4.05
N VAL A 159 8.86 17.87 -5.25
CA VAL A 159 8.20 17.09 -6.33
C VAL A 159 9.00 15.84 -6.65
N ASN A 160 10.31 15.95 -6.88
CA ASN A 160 11.17 14.83 -7.22
C ASN A 160 11.20 13.77 -6.12
N THR A 161 11.28 14.17 -4.84
CA THR A 161 11.34 13.25 -3.71
C THR A 161 10.04 12.45 -3.56
N TYR A 162 8.88 13.09 -3.76
CA TYR A 162 7.59 12.42 -3.76
C TYR A 162 7.45 11.46 -4.94
N ASP A 163 7.89 11.85 -6.13
CA ASP A 163 7.83 11.01 -7.33
C ASP A 163 8.78 9.82 -7.22
N GLU A 164 10.01 10.00 -6.73
CA GLU A 164 10.95 8.92 -6.46
C GLU A 164 10.39 7.91 -5.47
N ARG A 165 9.74 8.36 -4.38
CA ARG A 165 9.14 7.48 -3.41
C ARG A 165 7.94 6.74 -3.99
N CYS A 166 7.09 7.42 -4.74
CA CYS A 166 5.96 6.83 -5.44
C CYS A 166 6.44 5.76 -6.42
N PHE A 167 7.45 6.05 -7.24
CA PHE A 167 8.03 5.11 -8.19
C PHE A 167 8.73 3.92 -7.54
N GLN A 168 9.45 4.13 -6.43
CA GLN A 168 10.08 3.04 -5.68
C GLN A 168 9.02 2.04 -5.18
N ILE A 169 7.95 2.54 -4.55
CA ILE A 169 6.87 1.70 -4.03
C ILE A 169 6.17 0.97 -5.18
N ALA A 170 5.90 1.67 -6.28
CA ALA A 170 5.34 1.08 -7.49
C ALA A 170 6.18 -0.11 -7.98
N THR A 171 7.47 0.12 -8.19
CA THR A 171 8.42 -0.88 -8.70
C THR A 171 8.44 -2.13 -7.81
N GLU A 172 8.43 -1.96 -6.49
CA GLU A 172 8.43 -3.07 -5.54
C GLU A 172 7.12 -3.85 -5.55
N MET A 173 5.97 -3.17 -5.61
CA MET A 173 4.66 -3.83 -5.66
C MET A 173 4.47 -4.58 -6.99
N PHE A 174 4.90 -4.01 -8.10
CA PHE A 174 4.92 -4.71 -9.39
C PHE A 174 5.87 -5.90 -9.38
N HIS A 175 7.05 -5.79 -8.72
CA HIS A 175 7.95 -6.94 -8.55
C HIS A 175 7.29 -8.08 -7.76
N VAL A 176 6.63 -7.76 -6.65
CA VAL A 176 5.87 -8.73 -5.84
C VAL A 176 4.85 -9.45 -6.69
N MET A 177 3.97 -8.71 -7.35
CA MET A 177 2.88 -9.28 -8.13
C MET A 177 3.35 -10.04 -9.36
N LYS A 178 4.42 -9.58 -10.03
CA LYS A 178 5.08 -10.34 -11.11
C LYS A 178 5.53 -11.73 -10.65
N LYS A 179 6.15 -11.82 -9.47
CA LYS A 179 6.63 -13.10 -8.92
C LYS A 179 5.48 -14.03 -8.53
N VAL A 180 4.39 -13.48 -8.02
CA VAL A 180 3.16 -14.23 -7.75
C VAL A 180 2.56 -14.75 -9.05
N PHE A 181 2.37 -13.89 -10.04
CA PHE A 181 1.83 -14.24 -11.36
C PHE A 181 2.63 -15.36 -12.05
N MET A 182 3.97 -15.25 -12.06
CA MET A 182 4.84 -16.28 -12.66
C MET A 182 4.69 -17.66 -11.97
N LYS A 183 4.33 -17.69 -10.69
CA LYS A 183 4.05 -18.97 -9.99
C LYS A 183 2.71 -19.53 -10.44
N LEU A 184 1.67 -18.69 -10.55
CA LEU A 184 0.33 -19.10 -10.99
C LEU A 184 0.34 -19.70 -12.40
N GLN A 185 1.16 -19.14 -13.30
CA GLN A 185 1.32 -19.68 -14.66
C GLN A 185 1.97 -21.06 -14.72
N LYS A 186 2.70 -21.47 -13.66
CA LYS A 186 3.33 -22.80 -13.59
C LYS A 186 2.40 -23.88 -12.99
N ILE A 187 1.28 -23.47 -12.42
CA ILE A 187 0.30 -24.37 -11.78
C ILE A 187 -0.84 -24.71 -12.76
N LYS A 188 -1.03 -23.88 -13.78
CA LYS A 188 -1.92 -24.15 -14.93
C LYS A 188 -1.23 -25.03 -15.97
#